data_d1b6c3ef4764305d81de3f744b14527f
#
_entry.id   d1b6c3ef4764305d81de3f744b14527f
#
_cell.length_a   1.000
_cell.length_b   1.000
_cell.length_c   1.000
_cell.angle_alpha   90.00
_cell.angle_beta   90.00
_cell.angle_gamma   90.00
#
_symmetry.space_group_name_H-M   'P 1'
#
loop_
_entity.id
_entity.type
_entity.pdbx_description
1 polymer ?
#
loop_
_entity_poly.entity_id
_entity_poly.type
_entity_poly.pdbx_seq_one_letter_code
_entity_poly.pdbx_strand_id
1 'polypeptide(L)'
;MSKNRKKSSETEAHPSRRAFVKSAMLGAGATAALGTTGVGVGAQETNGEGITIPPEFAAAKKASLPAVDFPMIGAQVFARACHEEGVKALFCCPGNYDIVHAIADTGIPTFGGRHEGSMCHAADAFCRATGEVAATSGTEGPGFTNMICAIATANAARSPVLVLASNKTVFAEDSEQGIQDSYQQPTTEGLRKYGKRMITPERVWEYAGYAFRQLKSGVPKPVHLDFPAEIARARFDDASELEYFFENSKYRTETKPHPDPMAIEAAAQMLASAERPMIVSSNGVFYSRAWGALRE
;
A
#
# COMPACT_ATOMS: atom_id res chain seq x y z
N MET A 1 1.06 67.03 31.88
CA MET A 1 -0.26 66.33 31.77
C MET A 1 -0.01 64.91 31.29
N SER A 2 0.05 64.00 32.23
CA SER A 2 0.35 62.57 31.98
C SER A 2 -0.94 61.79 31.93
N LYS A 3 -1.18 61.00 30.89
CA LYS A 3 -2.28 60.02 30.81
C LYS A 3 -1.72 58.62 30.93
N ASN A 4 -1.94 58.00 32.08
CA ASN A 4 -1.78 56.60 32.38
C ASN A 4 -2.64 55.75 31.46
N ARG A 5 -2.06 54.79 30.73
CA ARG A 5 -2.75 53.66 30.08
C ARG A 5 -2.35 52.38 30.83
N LYS A 6 -3.25 51.87 31.64
CA LYS A 6 -3.21 50.49 32.17
C LYS A 6 -3.42 49.53 31.00
N LYS A 7 -2.44 48.65 30.72
CA LYS A 7 -2.63 47.44 29.92
C LYS A 7 -3.09 46.32 30.87
N SER A 8 -4.28 45.83 30.65
CA SER A 8 -4.76 44.58 31.22
C SER A 8 -4.13 43.43 30.41
N SER A 9 -3.27 42.64 31.06
CA SER A 9 -2.79 41.37 30.53
C SER A 9 -3.81 40.29 30.84
N GLU A 10 -4.64 39.93 29.87
CA GLU A 10 -5.37 38.68 29.90
C GLU A 10 -4.40 37.54 29.54
N THR A 11 -4.04 36.76 30.58
CA THR A 11 -3.31 35.51 30.41
C THR A 11 -4.32 34.46 29.94
N GLU A 12 -4.31 34.11 28.68
CA GLU A 12 -5.02 32.93 28.17
C GLU A 12 -4.42 31.67 28.85
N ALA A 13 -5.22 31.04 29.67
CA ALA A 13 -4.88 29.80 30.33
C ALA A 13 -4.95 28.65 29.31
N HIS A 14 -3.81 28.13 28.88
CA HIS A 14 -3.76 26.91 28.10
C HIS A 14 -4.36 25.72 28.83
N PRO A 15 -5.29 24.97 28.23
CA PRO A 15 -5.90 23.82 28.88
C PRO A 15 -4.87 22.74 29.20
N SER A 16 -4.92 22.17 30.38
CA SER A 16 -4.02 21.10 30.80
C SER A 16 -4.19 19.85 29.91
N ARG A 17 -3.13 19.05 29.73
CA ARG A 17 -3.18 17.79 28.97
C ARG A 17 -4.37 16.89 29.38
N ARG A 18 -4.77 16.88 30.63
CA ARG A 18 -5.94 16.15 31.14
C ARG A 18 -7.27 16.73 30.65
N ALA A 19 -7.37 18.04 30.48
CA ALA A 19 -8.57 18.70 29.95
C ALA A 19 -8.70 18.45 28.45
N PHE A 20 -7.59 18.44 27.72
CA PHE A 20 -7.56 18.11 26.29
C PHE A 20 -8.02 16.67 26.01
N VAL A 21 -7.52 15.70 26.78
CA VAL A 21 -7.92 14.28 26.63
C VAL A 21 -9.40 14.08 26.99
N LYS A 22 -9.92 14.77 28.03
CA LYS A 22 -11.35 14.69 28.38
C LYS A 22 -12.25 15.34 27.33
N SER A 23 -11.86 16.44 26.70
CA SER A 23 -12.64 17.06 25.63
C SER A 23 -12.59 16.23 24.33
N ALA A 24 -11.49 15.56 24.04
CA ALA A 24 -11.40 14.64 22.90
C ALA A 24 -12.30 13.40 23.09
N MET A 25 -12.43 12.88 24.31
CA MET A 25 -13.34 11.77 24.62
C MET A 25 -14.83 12.18 24.61
N LEU A 26 -15.14 13.41 25.01
CA LEU A 26 -16.51 13.95 24.97
C LEU A 26 -16.94 14.37 23.54
N GLY A 27 -15.99 14.77 22.69
CA GLY A 27 -16.25 15.08 21.28
C GLY A 27 -16.59 13.85 20.44
N ALA A 28 -16.10 12.67 20.78
CA ALA A 28 -16.43 11.44 20.07
C ALA A 28 -17.84 10.89 20.36
N GLY A 29 -18.48 11.35 21.45
CA GLY A 29 -19.83 10.94 21.81
C GLY A 29 -20.97 11.89 21.35
N ALA A 30 -20.64 13.10 20.89
CA ALA A 30 -21.64 14.15 20.64
C ALA A 30 -22.00 14.36 19.15
N THR A 31 -21.42 13.62 18.22
CA THR A 31 -21.71 13.71 16.78
C THR A 31 -22.92 12.86 16.32
N ALA A 32 -23.62 12.23 17.25
CA ALA A 32 -24.79 11.41 16.92
C ALA A 32 -26.14 12.19 16.85
N ALA A 33 -26.15 13.51 17.00
CA ALA A 33 -27.41 14.28 17.18
C ALA A 33 -27.56 15.57 16.37
N LEU A 34 -26.86 15.76 15.27
CA LEU A 34 -27.14 16.87 14.35
C LEU A 34 -27.30 16.34 12.92
N GLY A 35 -28.56 16.23 12.51
CA GLY A 35 -28.94 15.93 11.15
C GLY A 35 -28.45 17.03 10.20
N THR A 36 -27.46 16.70 9.36
CA THR A 36 -27.15 17.45 8.17
C THR A 36 -27.32 16.52 6.98
N THR A 37 -28.10 16.96 6.02
CA THR A 37 -28.25 16.37 4.70
C THR A 37 -26.90 16.39 3.96
N GLY A 38 -26.03 15.48 4.29
CA GLY A 38 -24.83 15.15 3.56
C GLY A 38 -24.99 13.78 2.92
N VAL A 39 -24.57 13.63 1.69
CA VAL A 39 -24.55 12.36 0.95
C VAL A 39 -24.06 11.26 1.89
N GLY A 40 -24.97 10.39 2.31
CA GLY A 40 -24.66 9.34 3.26
C GLY A 40 -23.71 8.34 2.64
N VAL A 41 -22.46 8.36 3.06
CA VAL A 41 -21.64 7.16 3.03
C VAL A 41 -22.27 6.24 4.07
N GLY A 42 -23.10 5.32 3.61
CA GLY A 42 -23.74 4.34 4.46
C GLY A 42 -22.69 3.57 5.25
N ALA A 43 -22.58 3.87 6.53
CA ALA A 43 -21.87 3.01 7.44
C ALA A 43 -22.65 1.67 7.50
N GLN A 44 -22.19 0.71 6.75
CA GLN A 44 -22.71 -0.65 6.84
C GLN A 44 -22.31 -1.21 8.19
N GLU A 45 -23.29 -1.66 8.96
CA GLU A 45 -23.05 -2.31 10.25
C GLU A 45 -22.03 -3.43 10.05
N THR A 46 -20.87 -3.31 10.68
CA THR A 46 -19.85 -4.35 10.65
C THR A 46 -20.29 -5.44 11.61
N ASN A 47 -20.55 -6.62 11.11
CA ASN A 47 -20.80 -7.85 11.90
C ASN A 47 -19.53 -8.33 12.63
N GLY A 48 -18.80 -7.45 13.28
CA GLY A 48 -17.63 -7.80 14.11
C GLY A 48 -16.42 -8.40 13.38
N GLU A 49 -16.52 -8.65 12.08
CA GLU A 49 -15.49 -9.30 11.27
C GLU A 49 -14.71 -8.30 10.39
N GLY A 50 -13.85 -7.55 11.03
CA GLY A 50 -12.82 -6.80 10.31
C GLY A 50 -13.26 -5.47 9.67
N ILE A 51 -12.30 -4.79 9.08
CA ILE A 51 -12.50 -3.52 8.35
C ILE A 51 -13.26 -3.82 7.06
N THR A 52 -14.42 -3.19 6.87
CA THR A 52 -15.18 -3.30 5.62
C THR A 52 -14.48 -2.49 4.53
N ILE A 53 -14.09 -3.15 3.45
CA ILE A 53 -13.56 -2.50 2.26
C ILE A 53 -14.72 -1.75 1.60
N PRO A 54 -14.57 -0.45 1.24
CA PRO A 54 -15.59 0.31 0.55
C PRO A 54 -16.12 -0.42 -0.71
N PRO A 55 -17.42 -0.27 -1.04
CA PRO A 55 -18.05 -1.01 -2.15
C PRO A 55 -17.33 -0.86 -3.50
N GLU A 56 -16.77 0.30 -3.79
CA GLU A 56 -16.00 0.57 -5.01
C GLU A 56 -14.77 -0.32 -5.13
N PHE A 57 -14.09 -0.63 -4.03
CA PHE A 57 -12.94 -1.54 -4.02
C PHE A 57 -13.39 -3.01 -4.14
N ALA A 58 -14.57 -3.34 -3.64
CA ALA A 58 -15.14 -4.67 -3.78
C ALA A 58 -15.66 -4.90 -5.21
N ALA A 59 -16.22 -3.87 -5.84
CA ALA A 59 -16.69 -3.91 -7.22
C ALA A 59 -15.53 -4.13 -8.21
N ALA A 60 -14.38 -3.49 -7.99
CA ALA A 60 -13.19 -3.69 -8.82
C ALA A 60 -12.71 -5.15 -8.85
N LYS A 61 -12.88 -5.89 -7.76
CA LYS A 61 -12.56 -7.33 -7.71
C LYS A 61 -13.56 -8.20 -8.50
N LYS A 62 -14.79 -7.72 -8.70
CA LYS A 62 -15.86 -8.46 -9.39
C LYS A 62 -15.95 -8.10 -10.87
N ALA A 63 -15.30 -7.02 -11.30
CA ALA A 63 -15.25 -6.67 -12.71
C ALA A 63 -14.56 -7.82 -13.46
N SER A 64 -15.28 -8.39 -14.44
CA SER A 64 -14.65 -9.33 -15.36
C SER A 64 -13.57 -8.57 -16.12
N LEU A 65 -12.33 -9.03 -16.02
CA LEU A 65 -11.30 -8.52 -16.90
C LEU A 65 -11.71 -8.74 -18.34
N PRO A 66 -11.41 -7.79 -19.24
CA PRO A 66 -11.50 -8.07 -20.66
C PRO A 66 -10.70 -9.35 -20.97
N ALA A 67 -11.16 -10.10 -21.96
CA ALA A 67 -10.39 -11.23 -22.46
C ALA A 67 -8.95 -10.80 -22.71
N VAL A 68 -8.00 -11.72 -22.54
CA VAL A 68 -6.59 -11.43 -22.82
C VAL A 68 -6.45 -11.36 -24.32
N ASP A 69 -6.54 -10.16 -24.85
CA ASP A 69 -6.38 -9.90 -26.27
C ASP A 69 -4.98 -9.36 -26.52
N PHE A 70 -4.21 -10.11 -27.26
CA PHE A 70 -2.98 -9.61 -27.86
C PHE A 70 -3.31 -8.82 -29.14
N PRO A 71 -2.51 -7.81 -29.49
CA PRO A 71 -1.23 -7.44 -28.84
C PRO A 71 -1.40 -6.66 -27.53
N MET A 72 -0.51 -6.91 -26.58
CA MET A 72 -0.40 -6.18 -25.33
C MET A 72 0.95 -5.45 -25.25
N ILE A 73 0.98 -4.32 -24.53
CA ILE A 73 2.24 -3.69 -24.15
C ILE A 73 2.65 -4.12 -22.72
N GLY A 74 3.95 -3.96 -22.39
CA GLY A 74 4.48 -4.38 -21.09
C GLY A 74 3.75 -3.79 -19.90
N ALA A 75 3.28 -2.54 -20.00
CA ALA A 75 2.46 -1.92 -18.96
C ALA A 75 1.13 -2.65 -18.75
N GLN A 76 0.47 -3.09 -19.81
CA GLN A 76 -0.79 -3.87 -19.75
C GLN A 76 -0.56 -5.25 -19.16
N VAL A 77 0.54 -5.92 -19.54
CA VAL A 77 0.95 -7.21 -18.94
C VAL A 77 1.14 -7.07 -17.43
N PHE A 78 1.86 -6.03 -16.98
CA PHE A 78 2.07 -5.78 -15.56
C PHE A 78 0.78 -5.42 -14.82
N ALA A 79 -0.05 -4.57 -15.42
CA ALA A 79 -1.35 -4.19 -14.87
C ALA A 79 -2.27 -5.41 -14.69
N ARG A 80 -2.23 -6.35 -15.65
CA ARG A 80 -2.93 -7.63 -15.54
C ARG A 80 -2.45 -8.43 -14.34
N ALA A 81 -1.14 -8.50 -14.13
CA ALA A 81 -0.57 -9.16 -12.95
C ALA A 81 -1.02 -8.47 -11.64
N CYS A 82 -1.06 -7.14 -11.60
CA CYS A 82 -1.58 -6.40 -10.45
C CYS A 82 -3.04 -6.77 -10.13
N HIS A 83 -3.88 -6.89 -11.14
CA HIS A 83 -5.27 -7.27 -10.95
C HIS A 83 -5.41 -8.73 -10.48
N GLU A 84 -4.74 -9.68 -11.14
CA GLU A 84 -4.75 -11.11 -10.77
C GLU A 84 -4.24 -11.32 -9.34
N GLU A 85 -3.24 -10.56 -8.95
CA GLU A 85 -2.69 -10.57 -7.59
C GLU A 85 -3.52 -9.75 -6.59
N GLY A 86 -4.58 -9.10 -7.03
CA GLY A 86 -5.58 -8.47 -6.18
C GLY A 86 -5.12 -7.17 -5.53
N VAL A 87 -4.32 -6.34 -6.23
CA VAL A 87 -4.08 -4.95 -5.84
C VAL A 87 -5.41 -4.23 -5.71
N LYS A 88 -5.63 -3.51 -4.59
CA LYS A 88 -6.94 -2.93 -4.27
C LYS A 88 -7.07 -1.47 -4.65
N ALA A 89 -5.96 -0.76 -4.74
CA ALA A 89 -5.93 0.66 -5.08
C ALA A 89 -4.58 1.07 -5.64
N LEU A 90 -4.56 2.08 -6.49
CA LEU A 90 -3.38 2.79 -6.95
C LEU A 90 -3.47 4.25 -6.52
N PHE A 91 -2.45 4.74 -5.84
CA PHE A 91 -2.29 6.14 -5.46
C PHE A 91 -1.13 6.74 -6.24
N CYS A 92 -1.37 7.75 -7.08
CA CYS A 92 -0.35 8.24 -8.01
C CYS A 92 -0.28 9.76 -8.09
N CYS A 93 0.85 10.24 -8.58
CA CYS A 93 1.04 11.60 -9.08
C CYS A 93 1.30 11.57 -10.59
N PRO A 94 1.27 12.73 -11.26
CA PRO A 94 1.63 12.83 -12.66
C PRO A 94 3.00 12.21 -12.96
N GLY A 95 3.10 11.48 -14.05
CA GLY A 95 4.27 10.69 -14.46
C GLY A 95 3.98 9.19 -14.48
N ASN A 96 4.85 8.41 -15.13
CA ASN A 96 4.69 6.96 -15.31
C ASN A 96 3.33 6.58 -15.92
N TYR A 97 2.87 7.38 -16.89
CA TYR A 97 1.49 7.31 -17.41
C TYR A 97 1.13 5.96 -18.01
N ASP A 98 2.06 5.31 -18.71
CA ASP A 98 1.79 4.02 -19.36
C ASP A 98 1.31 2.98 -18.34
N ILE A 99 1.98 2.88 -17.19
CA ILE A 99 1.62 1.91 -16.14
C ILE A 99 0.39 2.35 -15.34
N VAL A 100 0.26 3.66 -15.07
CA VAL A 100 -0.89 4.21 -14.32
C VAL A 100 -2.18 3.98 -15.09
N HIS A 101 -2.21 4.31 -16.39
CA HIS A 101 -3.39 4.10 -17.23
C HIS A 101 -3.70 2.62 -17.39
N ALA A 102 -2.68 1.78 -17.65
CA ALA A 102 -2.88 0.35 -17.79
C ALA A 102 -3.48 -0.27 -16.52
N ILE A 103 -3.05 0.13 -15.32
CA ILE A 103 -3.63 -0.34 -14.05
C ILE A 103 -5.08 0.15 -13.89
N ALA A 104 -5.35 1.43 -14.21
CA ALA A 104 -6.71 1.98 -14.15
C ALA A 104 -7.66 1.25 -15.09
N ASP A 105 -7.21 0.89 -16.30
CA ASP A 105 -8.01 0.18 -17.31
C ASP A 105 -8.40 -1.24 -16.85
N THR A 106 -7.69 -1.84 -15.89
CA THR A 106 -8.11 -3.10 -15.26
C THR A 106 -9.27 -2.96 -14.28
N GLY A 107 -9.72 -1.73 -14.02
CA GLY A 107 -10.75 -1.43 -13.02
C GLY A 107 -10.23 -1.28 -11.59
N ILE A 108 -8.92 -1.31 -11.36
CA ILE A 108 -8.34 -0.98 -10.05
C ILE A 108 -8.56 0.50 -9.76
N PRO A 109 -9.23 0.86 -8.64
CA PRO A 109 -9.46 2.25 -8.26
C PRO A 109 -8.14 3.03 -8.21
N THR A 110 -8.09 4.12 -8.98
CA THR A 110 -6.87 4.93 -9.16
C THR A 110 -7.12 6.36 -8.69
N PHE A 111 -6.31 6.81 -7.75
CA PHE A 111 -6.43 8.11 -7.10
C PHE A 111 -5.23 8.98 -7.43
N GLY A 112 -5.48 10.10 -8.13
CA GLY A 112 -4.46 11.09 -8.46
C GLY A 112 -4.28 12.12 -7.35
N GLY A 113 -3.03 12.46 -7.04
CA GLY A 113 -2.67 13.49 -6.07
C GLY A 113 -1.76 14.56 -6.63
N ARG A 114 -1.28 15.45 -5.77
CA ARG A 114 -0.43 16.58 -6.12
C ARG A 114 1.01 16.47 -5.61
N HIS A 115 1.31 15.44 -4.84
CA HIS A 115 2.64 15.21 -4.26
C HIS A 115 2.84 13.71 -4.03
N GLU A 116 3.91 13.17 -4.56
CA GLU A 116 4.19 11.73 -4.61
C GLU A 116 4.33 11.13 -3.21
N GLY A 117 4.99 11.84 -2.30
CA GLY A 117 5.10 11.42 -0.89
C GLY A 117 3.74 11.29 -0.22
N SER A 118 2.82 12.23 -0.47
CA SER A 118 1.47 12.16 0.07
C SER A 118 0.69 10.96 -0.49
N MET A 119 0.83 10.67 -1.78
CA MET A 119 0.19 9.51 -2.39
C MET A 119 0.79 8.19 -1.90
N CYS A 120 2.09 8.14 -1.70
CA CYS A 120 2.74 6.97 -1.11
C CYS A 120 2.31 6.77 0.36
N HIS A 121 2.17 7.84 1.16
CA HIS A 121 1.56 7.76 2.50
C HIS A 121 0.10 7.31 2.47
N ALA A 122 -0.68 7.73 1.46
CA ALA A 122 -2.05 7.26 1.29
C ALA A 122 -2.10 5.76 1.01
N ALA A 123 -1.20 5.24 0.17
CA ALA A 123 -1.05 3.80 -0.06
C ALA A 123 -0.67 3.05 1.23
N ASP A 124 0.28 3.57 2.02
CA ASP A 124 0.65 3.01 3.33
C ASP A 124 -0.54 2.99 4.29
N ALA A 125 -1.24 4.11 4.41
CA ALA A 125 -2.42 4.23 5.27
C ALA A 125 -3.53 3.25 4.85
N PHE A 126 -3.77 3.08 3.55
CA PHE A 126 -4.71 2.10 3.03
C PHE A 126 -4.31 0.68 3.41
N CYS A 127 -3.04 0.30 3.21
CA CYS A 127 -2.55 -1.02 3.62
C CYS A 127 -2.73 -1.26 5.12
N ARG A 128 -2.43 -0.27 5.96
CA ARG A 128 -2.60 -0.37 7.41
C ARG A 128 -4.06 -0.42 7.87
N ALA A 129 -4.95 0.22 7.13
CA ALA A 129 -6.37 0.20 7.45
C ALA A 129 -7.06 -1.10 7.01
N THR A 130 -6.66 -1.67 5.88
CA THR A 130 -7.35 -2.80 5.25
C THR A 130 -6.63 -4.14 5.36
N GLY A 131 -5.32 -4.13 5.55
CA GLY A 131 -4.46 -5.33 5.44
C GLY A 131 -4.24 -5.80 3.99
N GLU A 132 -4.68 -5.02 3.00
CA GLU A 132 -4.60 -5.36 1.59
C GLU A 132 -3.39 -4.68 0.92
N VAL A 133 -3.03 -5.16 -0.27
CA VAL A 133 -1.96 -4.56 -1.08
C VAL A 133 -2.49 -3.34 -1.82
N ALA A 134 -1.78 -2.22 -1.69
CA ALA A 134 -1.98 -1.04 -2.53
C ALA A 134 -0.71 -0.72 -3.31
N ALA A 135 -0.88 -0.10 -4.48
CA ALA A 135 0.21 0.42 -5.27
C ALA A 135 0.34 1.94 -5.13
N THR A 136 1.54 2.45 -5.30
CA THR A 136 1.79 3.88 -5.52
C THR A 136 2.67 4.07 -6.73
N SER A 137 2.53 5.19 -7.43
CA SER A 137 3.32 5.48 -8.62
C SER A 137 3.72 6.95 -8.70
N GLY A 138 4.94 7.20 -9.16
CA GLY A 138 5.48 8.52 -9.42
C GLY A 138 6.49 8.50 -10.56
N THR A 139 6.81 9.70 -11.06
CA THR A 139 7.86 9.85 -12.07
C THR A 139 9.24 9.59 -11.47
N GLU A 140 10.21 9.32 -12.33
CA GLU A 140 11.61 9.14 -11.95
C GLU A 140 12.21 10.40 -11.30
N GLY A 141 13.34 10.22 -10.65
CA GLY A 141 14.12 11.30 -10.05
C GLY A 141 13.40 12.01 -8.91
N PRO A 142 13.08 13.32 -9.03
CA PRO A 142 12.46 14.09 -7.96
C PRO A 142 11.12 13.52 -7.48
N GLY A 143 10.27 13.04 -8.38
CA GLY A 143 9.00 12.42 -8.01
C GLY A 143 9.20 11.15 -7.18
N PHE A 144 10.13 10.30 -7.59
CA PHE A 144 10.50 9.13 -6.80
C PHE A 144 11.12 9.51 -5.44
N THR A 145 12.05 10.46 -5.41
CA THR A 145 12.71 10.86 -4.15
C THR A 145 11.73 11.48 -3.15
N ASN A 146 10.67 12.14 -3.61
CA ASN A 146 9.58 12.59 -2.74
C ASN A 146 8.88 11.45 -1.98
N MET A 147 8.92 10.21 -2.49
CA MET A 147 8.31 9.04 -1.84
C MET A 147 9.17 8.41 -0.75
N ILE A 148 10.46 8.73 -0.63
CA ILE A 148 11.41 8.04 0.26
C ILE A 148 10.95 8.04 1.71
N CYS A 149 10.48 9.16 2.23
CA CYS A 149 9.95 9.26 3.60
C CYS A 149 8.77 8.30 3.83
N ALA A 150 7.84 8.24 2.86
CA ALA A 150 6.68 7.37 2.93
C ALA A 150 7.06 5.89 2.82
N ILE A 151 8.04 5.54 1.97
CA ILE A 151 8.58 4.17 1.86
C ILE A 151 9.21 3.75 3.19
N ALA A 152 9.99 4.63 3.84
CA ALA A 152 10.57 4.35 5.15
C ALA A 152 9.48 4.12 6.22
N THR A 153 8.42 4.93 6.20
CA THR A 153 7.26 4.77 7.09
C THR A 153 6.56 3.43 6.87
N ALA A 154 6.27 3.09 5.62
CA ALA A 154 5.64 1.82 5.24
C ALA A 154 6.51 0.60 5.63
N ASN A 155 7.84 0.72 5.51
CA ASN A 155 8.77 -0.31 5.95
C ASN A 155 8.70 -0.54 7.47
N ALA A 156 8.69 0.54 8.25
CA ALA A 156 8.56 0.48 9.71
C ALA A 156 7.18 -0.07 10.13
N ALA A 157 6.12 0.34 9.44
CA ALA A 157 4.75 -0.10 9.67
C ALA A 157 4.45 -1.53 9.17
N ARG A 158 5.37 -2.14 8.41
CA ARG A 158 5.17 -3.48 7.79
C ARG A 158 4.05 -3.49 6.75
N SER A 159 3.89 -2.42 6.00
CA SER A 159 2.83 -2.28 5.00
C SER A 159 3.23 -2.88 3.65
N PRO A 160 2.37 -3.69 3.00
CA PRO A 160 2.62 -4.28 1.70
C PRO A 160 2.35 -3.27 0.56
N VAL A 161 3.15 -2.22 0.47
CA VAL A 161 3.02 -1.19 -0.57
C VAL A 161 3.86 -1.58 -1.79
N LEU A 162 3.22 -1.65 -2.95
CA LEU A 162 3.90 -1.78 -4.25
C LEU A 162 4.27 -0.38 -4.76
N VAL A 163 5.54 -0.05 -4.72
CA VAL A 163 6.08 1.23 -5.21
C VAL A 163 6.55 1.06 -6.66
N LEU A 164 5.94 1.81 -7.56
CA LEU A 164 6.24 1.84 -8.98
C LEU A 164 6.84 3.20 -9.34
N ALA A 165 8.05 3.22 -9.83
CA ALA A 165 8.67 4.42 -10.33
C ALA A 165 8.99 4.27 -11.82
N SER A 166 8.72 5.29 -12.62
CA SER A 166 9.32 5.32 -13.94
C SER A 166 10.84 5.41 -13.82
N ASN A 167 11.53 5.09 -14.88
CA ASN A 167 12.97 5.26 -14.95
C ASN A 167 13.36 5.52 -16.41
N LYS A 168 14.52 6.13 -16.60
CA LYS A 168 15.10 6.26 -17.94
C LYS A 168 15.27 4.89 -18.59
N THR A 169 15.48 4.87 -19.88
CA THR A 169 15.70 3.63 -20.63
C THR A 169 16.93 2.89 -20.11
N VAL A 170 16.94 1.56 -20.19
CA VAL A 170 18.10 0.74 -19.82
C VAL A 170 19.31 1.12 -20.66
N PHE A 171 19.08 1.45 -21.93
CA PHE A 171 20.12 1.93 -22.84
C PHE A 171 20.79 3.22 -22.37
N ALA A 172 20.09 4.07 -21.61
CA ALA A 172 20.60 5.34 -21.10
C ALA A 172 21.08 5.27 -19.64
N GLU A 173 21.24 4.07 -19.06
CA GLU A 173 21.55 3.88 -17.63
C GLU A 173 22.72 4.73 -17.13
N ASP A 174 23.82 4.71 -17.85
CA ASP A 174 25.06 5.38 -17.42
C ASP A 174 25.26 6.73 -18.09
N SER A 175 24.25 7.27 -18.78
CA SER A 175 24.40 8.48 -19.56
C SER A 175 24.31 9.77 -18.75
N GLU A 176 23.84 9.71 -17.49
CA GLU A 176 23.63 10.87 -16.60
C GLU A 176 22.86 12.02 -17.28
N GLN A 177 21.93 11.69 -18.18
CA GLN A 177 21.19 12.66 -18.97
C GLN A 177 19.87 13.04 -18.29
N GLY A 178 19.70 14.34 -18.09
CA GLY A 178 18.44 14.93 -17.69
C GLY A 178 18.31 15.18 -16.18
N ILE A 179 17.42 16.11 -15.87
CA ILE A 179 17.17 16.58 -14.49
C ILE A 179 16.45 15.55 -13.61
N GLN A 180 15.95 14.48 -14.19
CA GLN A 180 15.20 13.43 -13.50
C GLN A 180 16.04 12.16 -13.28
N ASP A 181 17.35 12.24 -13.55
CA ASP A 181 18.24 11.12 -13.30
C ASP A 181 18.47 10.91 -11.81
N SER A 182 18.33 9.69 -11.35
CA SER A 182 18.67 9.32 -9.97
C SER A 182 18.86 7.80 -9.83
N TYR A 183 19.75 7.41 -8.93
CA TYR A 183 19.99 6.01 -8.57
C TYR A 183 18.89 5.50 -7.63
N GLN A 184 17.71 5.20 -8.17
CA GLN A 184 16.51 4.90 -7.40
C GLN A 184 16.65 3.60 -6.59
N GLN A 185 17.21 2.54 -7.18
CA GLN A 185 17.35 1.26 -6.50
C GLN A 185 18.23 1.32 -5.25
N PRO A 186 19.46 1.86 -5.30
CA PRO A 186 20.30 2.02 -4.11
C PRO A 186 19.65 2.86 -3.01
N THR A 187 18.94 3.92 -3.39
CA THR A 187 18.31 4.85 -2.43
C THR A 187 17.28 4.17 -1.51
N THR A 188 16.63 3.12 -1.96
CA THR A 188 15.62 2.39 -1.16
C THR A 188 16.09 1.06 -0.61
N GLU A 189 17.34 0.66 -0.80
CA GLU A 189 17.82 -0.68 -0.43
C GLU A 189 17.56 -1.02 1.04
N GLY A 190 17.80 -0.10 1.96
CA GLY A 190 17.54 -0.29 3.39
C GLY A 190 16.08 -0.09 3.82
N LEU A 191 15.21 0.38 2.91
CA LEU A 191 13.83 0.82 3.21
C LEU A 191 12.75 -0.10 2.62
N ARG A 192 13.13 -1.21 2.02
CA ARG A 192 12.22 -2.12 1.33
C ARG A 192 12.59 -3.57 1.57
N LYS A 193 11.65 -4.45 1.31
CA LYS A 193 11.89 -5.91 1.36
C LYS A 193 12.52 -6.44 0.07
N TYR A 194 12.16 -5.86 -1.05
CA TYR A 194 12.62 -6.25 -2.37
C TYR A 194 12.59 -5.05 -3.33
N GLY A 195 13.51 -5.01 -4.25
CA GLY A 195 13.49 -4.02 -5.32
C GLY A 195 14.28 -4.48 -6.52
N LYS A 196 13.78 -4.11 -7.67
CA LYS A 196 14.42 -4.36 -8.96
C LYS A 196 14.11 -3.24 -9.95
N ARG A 197 15.09 -2.93 -10.79
CA ARG A 197 14.86 -2.29 -12.05
C ARG A 197 14.57 -3.38 -13.09
N MET A 198 13.50 -3.22 -13.85
CA MET A 198 13.21 -4.10 -14.97
C MET A 198 14.16 -3.81 -16.13
N ILE A 199 14.74 -4.83 -16.69
CA ILE A 199 15.72 -4.70 -17.79
C ILE A 199 15.39 -5.57 -19.00
N THR A 200 14.43 -6.50 -18.87
CA THR A 200 14.06 -7.46 -19.88
C THR A 200 12.55 -7.44 -20.06
N PRO A 201 12.02 -6.96 -21.20
CA PRO A 201 10.59 -6.83 -21.42
C PRO A 201 9.83 -8.16 -21.33
N GLU A 202 10.39 -9.23 -21.87
CA GLU A 202 9.77 -10.56 -21.91
C GLU A 202 9.52 -11.14 -20.50
N ARG A 203 10.22 -10.61 -19.49
CA ARG A 203 10.11 -11.02 -18.08
C ARG A 203 9.20 -10.14 -17.23
N VAL A 204 8.39 -9.28 -17.84
CA VAL A 204 7.51 -8.35 -17.10
C VAL A 204 6.61 -9.10 -16.11
N TRP A 205 6.02 -10.22 -16.53
CA TRP A 205 5.18 -11.04 -15.65
C TRP A 205 5.97 -11.65 -14.49
N GLU A 206 7.18 -12.13 -14.77
CA GLU A 206 8.07 -12.69 -13.74
C GLU A 206 8.49 -11.64 -12.69
N TYR A 207 8.82 -10.40 -13.12
CA TYR A 207 9.10 -9.30 -12.18
C TYR A 207 7.90 -9.02 -11.27
N ALA A 208 6.69 -9.02 -11.82
CA ALA A 208 5.47 -8.91 -11.03
C ALA A 208 5.35 -10.06 -10.03
N GLY A 209 5.55 -11.31 -10.47
CA GLY A 209 5.49 -12.49 -9.63
C GLY A 209 6.44 -12.43 -8.44
N TYR A 210 7.69 -12.03 -8.65
CA TYR A 210 8.66 -11.85 -7.57
C TYR A 210 8.25 -10.74 -6.62
N ALA A 211 7.74 -9.63 -7.12
CA ALA A 211 7.25 -8.53 -6.30
C ALA A 211 6.10 -8.99 -5.40
N PHE A 212 5.09 -9.67 -5.96
CA PHE A 212 3.94 -10.15 -5.21
C PHE A 212 4.29 -11.28 -4.24
N ARG A 213 5.25 -12.14 -4.58
CA ARG A 213 5.79 -13.10 -3.62
C ARG A 213 6.32 -12.40 -2.37
N GLN A 214 7.06 -11.29 -2.53
CA GLN A 214 7.61 -10.55 -1.41
C GLN A 214 6.55 -9.75 -0.63
N LEU A 215 5.57 -9.18 -1.32
CA LEU A 215 4.47 -8.45 -0.69
C LEU A 215 3.59 -9.36 0.19
N LYS A 216 3.33 -10.59 -0.26
CA LYS A 216 2.33 -11.50 0.31
C LYS A 216 2.88 -12.64 1.16
N SER A 217 4.19 -12.84 1.21
CA SER A 217 4.82 -13.92 1.98
C SER A 217 5.57 -13.39 3.19
N GLY A 218 5.46 -14.09 4.32
CA GLY A 218 6.13 -13.71 5.56
C GLY A 218 5.72 -12.34 6.07
N VAL A 219 6.67 -11.58 6.63
CA VAL A 219 6.40 -10.22 7.13
C VAL A 219 6.23 -9.26 5.95
N PRO A 220 5.06 -8.59 5.82
CA PRO A 220 4.85 -7.60 4.76
C PRO A 220 5.80 -6.42 4.90
N LYS A 221 6.21 -5.85 3.77
CA LYS A 221 7.00 -4.61 3.67
C LYS A 221 6.89 -4.06 2.24
N PRO A 222 7.31 -2.79 2.01
CA PRO A 222 7.31 -2.22 0.66
C PRO A 222 8.17 -3.02 -0.32
N VAL A 223 7.73 -3.04 -1.55
CA VAL A 223 8.47 -3.54 -2.71
C VAL A 223 8.58 -2.41 -3.73
N HIS A 224 9.77 -2.19 -4.28
CA HIS A 224 10.03 -1.13 -5.22
C HIS A 224 10.47 -1.70 -6.58
N LEU A 225 9.73 -1.35 -7.63
CA LEU A 225 10.07 -1.67 -9.01
C LEU A 225 10.27 -0.38 -9.81
N ASP A 226 11.44 -0.27 -10.45
CA ASP A 226 11.64 0.70 -11.52
C ASP A 226 11.12 0.13 -12.83
N PHE A 227 10.31 0.93 -13.50
CA PHE A 227 9.64 0.56 -14.73
C PHE A 227 10.09 1.46 -15.88
N PRO A 228 11.19 1.13 -16.57
CA PRO A 228 11.68 1.90 -17.71
C PRO A 228 10.66 1.99 -18.84
N ALA A 229 10.68 3.11 -19.57
CA ALA A 229 9.69 3.38 -20.60
C ALA A 229 9.68 2.33 -21.73
N GLU A 230 10.85 1.80 -22.13
CA GLU A 230 10.93 0.75 -23.14
C GLU A 230 10.30 -0.56 -22.67
N ILE A 231 10.40 -0.86 -21.37
CA ILE A 231 9.74 -2.05 -20.81
C ILE A 231 8.21 -1.84 -20.79
N ALA A 232 7.75 -0.65 -20.41
CA ALA A 232 6.33 -0.31 -20.39
C ALA A 232 5.70 -0.37 -21.79
N ARG A 233 6.45 -0.01 -22.83
CA ARG A 233 5.99 0.11 -24.22
C ARG A 233 6.37 -1.06 -25.10
N ALA A 234 7.15 -2.01 -24.60
CA ALA A 234 7.46 -3.24 -25.34
C ALA A 234 6.16 -3.93 -25.75
N ARG A 235 6.04 -4.27 -27.03
CA ARG A 235 4.84 -4.88 -27.59
C ARG A 235 5.03 -6.39 -27.68
N PHE A 236 4.02 -7.11 -27.29
CA PHE A 236 3.91 -8.57 -27.40
C PHE A 236 2.70 -8.88 -28.27
N ASP A 237 2.91 -9.67 -29.29
CA ASP A 237 1.86 -10.10 -30.23
C ASP A 237 1.23 -11.42 -29.79
N ASP A 238 1.89 -12.18 -28.93
CA ASP A 238 1.44 -13.47 -28.42
C ASP A 238 1.93 -13.74 -26.97
N ALA A 239 1.19 -14.54 -26.22
CA ALA A 239 1.53 -14.91 -24.85
C ALA A 239 2.83 -15.72 -24.72
N SER A 240 3.23 -16.43 -25.78
CA SER A 240 4.46 -17.23 -25.78
C SER A 240 5.74 -16.39 -25.75
N GLU A 241 5.63 -15.09 -26.03
CA GLU A 241 6.74 -14.14 -25.90
C GLU A 241 7.03 -13.75 -24.45
N LEU A 242 6.17 -14.15 -23.48
CA LEU A 242 6.25 -13.79 -22.07
C LEU A 242 6.62 -14.99 -21.22
N GLU A 243 7.59 -14.80 -20.32
CA GLU A 243 7.98 -15.81 -19.34
C GLU A 243 6.90 -15.98 -18.25
N TYR A 244 6.42 -17.21 -18.08
CA TYR A 244 5.46 -17.60 -17.05
C TYR A 244 4.12 -16.87 -17.03
N PHE A 245 3.69 -16.37 -18.17
CA PHE A 245 2.43 -15.63 -18.27
C PHE A 245 1.24 -16.45 -17.75
N PHE A 246 0.50 -15.89 -16.76
CA PHE A 246 -0.56 -16.55 -15.97
C PHE A 246 -0.14 -17.77 -15.13
N GLU A 247 1.15 -18.03 -14.97
CA GLU A 247 1.62 -19.14 -14.14
C GLU A 247 2.02 -18.68 -12.73
N ASN A 248 1.09 -18.06 -11.98
CA ASN A 248 1.38 -17.50 -10.64
C ASN A 248 1.96 -18.51 -9.65
N SER A 249 1.61 -19.80 -9.79
CA SER A 249 2.20 -20.89 -8.98
C SER A 249 3.71 -21.04 -9.12
N LYS A 250 4.31 -20.51 -10.20
CA LYS A 250 5.76 -20.56 -10.43
C LYS A 250 6.53 -19.63 -9.46
N TYR A 251 5.93 -18.60 -8.91
CA TYR A 251 6.69 -17.68 -8.05
C TYR A 251 6.35 -17.76 -6.57
N ARG A 252 5.20 -18.25 -6.15
CA ARG A 252 4.85 -18.36 -4.74
C ARG A 252 3.90 -19.50 -4.46
N THR A 253 3.94 -19.97 -3.22
CA THR A 253 2.94 -20.88 -2.68
C THR A 253 1.92 -20.10 -1.85
N GLU A 254 0.67 -20.54 -1.86
CA GLU A 254 -0.39 -20.03 -0.99
C GLU A 254 -0.49 -20.81 0.32
N THR A 255 0.26 -21.90 0.43
CA THR A 255 0.30 -22.72 1.65
C THR A 255 0.87 -21.91 2.81
N LYS A 256 0.10 -21.83 3.90
CA LYS A 256 0.53 -21.19 5.14
C LYS A 256 1.25 -22.21 6.02
N PRO A 257 2.42 -21.88 6.62
CA PRO A 257 3.07 -22.74 7.56
C PRO A 257 2.21 -22.90 8.81
N HIS A 258 2.08 -24.10 9.32
CA HIS A 258 1.49 -24.36 10.61
C HIS A 258 2.55 -24.29 11.71
N PRO A 259 2.22 -23.75 12.90
CA PRO A 259 3.11 -23.82 14.05
C PRO A 259 3.23 -25.26 14.55
N ASP A 260 4.27 -25.52 15.34
CA ASP A 260 4.47 -26.81 16.00
C ASP A 260 3.30 -27.11 16.97
N PRO A 261 2.58 -28.22 16.80
CA PRO A 261 1.45 -28.58 17.67
C PRO A 261 1.82 -28.69 19.16
N MET A 262 3.01 -29.17 19.48
CA MET A 262 3.47 -29.28 20.86
C MET A 262 3.72 -27.90 21.50
N ALA A 263 4.23 -26.95 20.72
CA ALA A 263 4.42 -25.57 21.18
C ALA A 263 3.08 -24.84 21.38
N ILE A 264 2.08 -25.12 20.53
CA ILE A 264 0.72 -24.60 20.71
C ILE A 264 0.12 -25.11 22.00
N GLU A 265 0.18 -26.42 22.26
CA GLU A 265 -0.37 -27.04 23.46
C GLU A 265 0.28 -26.46 24.73
N ALA A 266 1.61 -26.36 24.74
CA ALA A 266 2.34 -25.76 25.85
C ALA A 266 1.95 -24.31 26.12
N ALA A 267 1.76 -23.50 25.05
CA ALA A 267 1.31 -22.11 25.18
C ALA A 267 -0.13 -22.03 25.70
N ALA A 268 -1.02 -22.89 25.22
CA ALA A 268 -2.41 -22.95 25.68
C ALA A 268 -2.49 -23.33 27.17
N GLN A 269 -1.72 -24.31 27.62
CA GLN A 269 -1.66 -24.70 29.04
C GLN A 269 -1.09 -23.57 29.90
N MET A 270 -0.09 -22.85 29.43
CA MET A 270 0.49 -21.71 30.13
C MET A 270 -0.56 -20.59 30.32
N LEU A 271 -1.32 -20.26 29.27
CA LEU A 271 -2.38 -19.26 29.35
C LEU A 271 -3.51 -19.71 30.27
N ALA A 272 -3.95 -20.95 30.16
CA ALA A 272 -5.05 -21.49 30.98
C ALA A 272 -4.71 -21.59 32.47
N SER A 273 -3.45 -21.80 32.81
CA SER A 273 -2.98 -21.89 34.20
C SER A 273 -2.62 -20.53 34.82
N ALA A 274 -2.54 -19.46 34.02
CA ALA A 274 -2.14 -18.16 34.51
C ALA A 274 -3.28 -17.47 35.29
N GLU A 275 -2.99 -16.92 36.45
CA GLU A 275 -3.97 -16.13 37.23
C GLU A 275 -4.30 -14.78 36.58
N ARG A 276 -3.34 -14.17 35.89
CA ARG A 276 -3.49 -12.88 35.19
C ARG A 276 -2.73 -12.90 33.88
N PRO A 277 -3.25 -13.60 32.86
CA PRO A 277 -2.60 -13.67 31.56
C PRO A 277 -2.57 -12.30 30.86
N MET A 278 -1.49 -12.01 30.14
CA MET A 278 -1.37 -10.84 29.29
C MET A 278 -0.92 -11.27 27.90
N ILE A 279 -1.63 -10.82 26.86
CA ILE A 279 -1.28 -11.08 25.48
C ILE A 279 -0.83 -9.77 24.83
N VAL A 280 0.38 -9.75 24.26
CA VAL A 280 0.89 -8.65 23.45
C VAL A 280 0.72 -9.01 21.99
N SER A 281 -0.24 -8.38 21.33
CA SER A 281 -0.51 -8.58 19.90
C SER A 281 0.12 -7.49 19.04
N SER A 282 0.47 -7.81 17.81
CA SER A 282 1.10 -6.92 16.85
C SER A 282 0.55 -7.16 15.44
N ASN A 283 1.24 -6.63 14.43
CA ASN A 283 0.87 -6.73 13.01
C ASN A 283 0.64 -8.17 12.53
N GLY A 284 1.24 -9.16 13.17
CA GLY A 284 0.99 -10.57 12.85
C GLY A 284 -0.48 -10.96 12.99
N VAL A 285 -1.14 -10.54 14.07
CA VAL A 285 -2.58 -10.76 14.28
C VAL A 285 -3.41 -10.04 13.22
N PHE A 286 -3.01 -8.80 12.88
CA PHE A 286 -3.71 -7.99 11.88
C PHE A 286 -3.64 -8.63 10.48
N TYR A 287 -2.45 -8.93 9.98
CA TYR A 287 -2.29 -9.49 8.63
C TYR A 287 -2.75 -10.94 8.50
N SER A 288 -2.75 -11.71 9.58
CA SER A 288 -3.36 -13.05 9.60
C SER A 288 -4.89 -13.03 9.80
N ARG A 289 -5.47 -11.83 10.07
CA ARG A 289 -6.89 -11.64 10.37
C ARG A 289 -7.37 -12.48 11.57
N ALA A 290 -6.48 -12.66 12.56
CA ALA A 290 -6.72 -13.51 13.71
C ALA A 290 -7.36 -12.78 14.91
N TRP A 291 -7.92 -11.60 14.71
CA TRP A 291 -8.55 -10.83 15.79
C TRP A 291 -9.81 -11.49 16.38
N GLY A 292 -10.53 -12.33 15.60
CA GLY A 292 -11.61 -13.14 16.12
C GLY A 292 -11.12 -14.09 17.21
N ALA A 293 -10.17 -14.95 16.90
CA ALA A 293 -9.54 -15.88 17.83
C ALA A 293 -8.85 -15.18 19.02
N LEU A 294 -8.35 -13.94 18.83
CA LEU A 294 -7.76 -13.17 19.93
C LEU A 294 -8.80 -12.68 20.94
N ARG A 295 -10.06 -12.49 20.53
CA ARG A 295 -11.15 -12.02 21.41
C ARG A 295 -11.78 -13.15 22.23
N GLU A 296 -11.76 -14.36 21.72
CA GLU A 296 -12.21 -15.56 22.41
C GLU A 296 -11.26 -15.93 23.56
#